data_15dd982a7223acc922c2e352c3bd48fe
#
_entry.id   15dd982a7223acc922c2e352c3bd48fe
#
_cell.length_a   1.000
_cell.length_b   1.000
_cell.length_c   1.000
_cell.angle_alpha   90.00
_cell.angle_beta   90.00
_cell.angle_gamma   90.00
#
_symmetry.space_group_name_H-M   'P 1'
#
loop_
_entity.id
_entity.type
_entity.pdbx_description
1 polymer ?
#
loop_
_entity_poly.entity_id
_entity_poly.type
_entity_poly.pdbx_seq_one_letter_code
_entity_poly.pdbx_strand_id
1 'polypeptide(L)'
;ITNIVEKPKVILCSFDKKFLEIPREVIQLTIENHQKFFPISDKKNNLSNYFFSVIDKEDKFGLIKKGNESVVDARLSDAEYFWKKNKSQSMLKYVSKLENVNYFNGLGNYLDKTKRLKNLCSVISDELLISKEKLELASTIAKVDLLFDLVNEFPELQGVLGGYFAESQGFEKEVCLAVSEHYLPSGLNSRTPKNNYSIALSLSDKLDTLVGFFGLDLVPTSSKDPYALRRITCLLYTSDAADE
;
A
#
# COMPACT_ATOMS: atom_id res chain seq x y z
N ILE A 1 -23.63 2.23 6.93
CA ILE A 1 -24.26 1.22 7.80
C ILE A 1 -25.60 1.73 8.31
N THR A 2 -25.75 3.00 8.69
CA THR A 2 -26.98 3.61 9.22
C THR A 2 -28.22 3.38 8.36
N ASN A 3 -28.06 3.16 7.05
CA ASN A 3 -29.16 2.95 6.11
C ASN A 3 -29.31 1.50 5.62
N ILE A 4 -28.52 0.56 6.19
CA ILE A 4 -28.52 -0.85 5.78
C ILE A 4 -29.24 -1.72 6.82
N VAL A 5 -29.33 -1.25 8.07
CA VAL A 5 -29.84 -2.02 9.21
C VAL A 5 -30.99 -1.27 9.86
N GLU A 6 -32.17 -1.89 9.97
CA GLU A 6 -33.38 -1.26 10.52
C GLU A 6 -33.30 -1.06 12.05
N LYS A 7 -32.77 -2.05 12.78
CA LYS A 7 -32.58 -2.01 14.23
C LYS A 7 -31.15 -2.36 14.62
N PRO A 8 -30.20 -1.44 14.45
CA PRO A 8 -28.80 -1.75 14.66
C PRO A 8 -28.51 -2.17 16.11
N LYS A 9 -27.89 -3.34 16.24
CA LYS A 9 -27.31 -3.87 17.46
C LYS A 9 -25.81 -3.99 17.27
N VAL A 10 -25.06 -3.58 18.27
CA VAL A 10 -23.58 -3.70 18.24
C VAL A 10 -23.17 -4.89 19.08
N ILE A 11 -22.37 -5.77 18.52
CA ILE A 11 -21.78 -6.90 19.24
C ILE A 11 -20.25 -6.77 19.24
N LEU A 12 -19.64 -7.12 20.36
CA LEU A 12 -18.20 -7.19 20.50
C LEU A 12 -17.74 -8.59 20.12
N CYS A 13 -16.89 -8.65 19.11
CA CYS A 13 -16.24 -9.87 18.59
C CYS A 13 -14.74 -9.80 18.83
N SER A 14 -14.07 -10.95 18.69
CA SER A 14 -12.62 -11.05 18.81
C SER A 14 -12.05 -12.00 17.76
N PHE A 15 -10.75 -11.86 17.53
CA PHE A 15 -9.96 -12.79 16.74
C PHE A 15 -8.71 -13.22 17.52
N ASP A 16 -8.05 -14.29 17.06
CA ASP A 16 -6.86 -14.80 17.74
C ASP A 16 -5.74 -13.75 17.77
N LYS A 17 -5.17 -13.51 18.96
CA LYS A 17 -4.08 -12.53 19.17
C LYS A 17 -2.84 -12.79 18.33
N LYS A 18 -2.60 -14.03 17.89
CA LYS A 18 -1.47 -14.35 17.00
C LYS A 18 -1.47 -13.54 15.71
N PHE A 19 -2.65 -13.14 15.22
CA PHE A 19 -2.78 -12.35 14.00
C PHE A 19 -2.29 -10.90 14.16
N LEU A 20 -2.07 -10.41 15.38
CA LEU A 20 -1.46 -9.09 15.60
C LEU A 20 0.01 -9.01 15.13
N GLU A 21 0.63 -10.14 14.76
CA GLU A 21 1.95 -10.19 14.12
C GLU A 21 1.93 -9.84 12.62
N ILE A 22 0.75 -9.84 12.01
CA ILE A 22 0.55 -9.41 10.62
C ILE A 22 0.57 -7.86 10.59
N PRO A 23 1.02 -7.23 9.48
CA PRO A 23 0.93 -5.78 9.35
C PRO A 23 -0.46 -5.25 9.70
N ARG A 24 -0.49 -4.19 10.51
CA ARG A 24 -1.72 -3.59 11.01
C ARG A 24 -2.71 -3.25 9.91
N GLU A 25 -2.21 -2.72 8.80
CA GLU A 25 -3.01 -2.27 7.67
C GLU A 25 -3.77 -3.44 7.02
N VAL A 26 -3.18 -4.64 7.00
CA VAL A 26 -3.84 -5.86 6.50
C VAL A 26 -5.02 -6.22 7.39
N ILE A 27 -4.83 -6.17 8.71
CA ILE A 27 -5.89 -6.49 9.67
C ILE A 27 -7.02 -5.46 9.57
N GLN A 28 -6.68 -4.17 9.52
CA GLN A 28 -7.66 -3.09 9.39
C GLN A 28 -8.46 -3.23 8.09
N LEU A 29 -7.79 -3.42 6.96
CA LEU A 29 -8.44 -3.56 5.66
C LEU A 29 -9.38 -4.78 5.63
N THR A 30 -8.94 -5.90 6.21
CA THR A 30 -9.77 -7.12 6.35
C THR A 30 -11.05 -6.82 7.13
N ILE A 31 -10.93 -6.18 8.27
CA ILE A 31 -12.06 -5.91 9.17
C ILE A 31 -12.98 -4.82 8.59
N GLU A 32 -12.41 -3.68 8.14
CA GLU A 32 -13.19 -2.52 7.70
C GLU A 32 -13.75 -2.68 6.29
N ASN A 33 -12.90 -3.01 5.34
CA ASN A 33 -13.29 -2.98 3.93
C ASN A 33 -13.93 -4.28 3.47
N HIS A 34 -13.38 -5.43 3.87
CA HIS A 34 -13.89 -6.72 3.42
C HIS A 34 -15.10 -7.16 4.24
N GLN A 35 -15.08 -6.97 5.55
CA GLN A 35 -16.16 -7.44 6.44
C GLN A 35 -17.12 -6.33 6.90
N LYS A 36 -16.79 -5.05 6.67
CA LYS A 36 -17.59 -3.90 7.10
C LYS A 36 -17.81 -3.85 8.61
N PHE A 37 -16.82 -4.35 9.36
CA PHE A 37 -16.76 -4.28 10.82
C PHE A 37 -15.88 -3.10 11.26
N PHE A 38 -15.80 -2.85 12.57
CA PHE A 38 -15.05 -1.74 13.14
C PHE A 38 -13.92 -2.26 14.04
N PRO A 39 -12.66 -2.16 13.63
CA PRO A 39 -11.54 -2.55 14.47
C PRO A 39 -11.43 -1.64 15.68
N ILE A 40 -10.90 -2.17 16.78
CA ILE A 40 -10.72 -1.42 18.02
C ILE A 40 -9.22 -1.22 18.25
N SER A 41 -8.85 0.02 18.56
CA SER A 41 -7.50 0.39 18.97
C SER A 41 -7.50 0.90 20.42
N ASP A 42 -6.37 0.73 21.08
CA ASP A 42 -6.16 1.30 22.41
C ASP A 42 -5.92 2.82 22.35
N LYS A 43 -5.77 3.47 23.52
CA LYS A 43 -5.50 4.91 23.64
C LYS A 43 -4.17 5.34 23.01
N LYS A 44 -3.24 4.41 22.80
CA LYS A 44 -1.96 4.61 22.12
C LYS A 44 -2.04 4.30 20.62
N ASN A 45 -3.25 4.09 20.11
CA ASN A 45 -3.52 3.71 18.73
C ASN A 45 -2.93 2.34 18.32
N ASN A 46 -2.62 1.44 19.24
CA ASN A 46 -2.29 0.05 18.90
C ASN A 46 -3.57 -0.72 18.64
N LEU A 47 -3.57 -1.51 17.56
CA LEU A 47 -4.70 -2.36 17.21
C LEU A 47 -4.90 -3.44 18.28
N SER A 48 -6.13 -3.62 18.73
CA SER A 48 -6.50 -4.73 19.61
C SER A 48 -7.03 -5.90 18.79
N ASN A 49 -7.13 -7.07 19.41
CA ASN A 49 -7.73 -8.25 18.79
C ASN A 49 -9.27 -8.27 18.93
N TYR A 50 -9.89 -7.11 19.09
CA TYR A 50 -11.35 -6.96 19.18
C TYR A 50 -11.86 -6.09 18.03
N PHE A 51 -13.10 -6.34 17.66
CA PHE A 51 -13.81 -5.52 16.67
C PHE A 51 -15.31 -5.47 17.00
N PHE A 52 -15.98 -4.40 16.57
CA PHE A 52 -17.43 -4.31 16.62
C PHE A 52 -18.04 -4.76 15.28
N SER A 53 -19.11 -5.55 15.39
CA SER A 53 -19.99 -5.85 14.27
C SER A 53 -21.37 -5.27 14.54
N VAL A 54 -21.99 -4.68 13.52
CA VAL A 54 -23.37 -4.17 13.56
C VAL A 54 -24.29 -5.21 12.93
N ILE A 55 -25.29 -5.65 13.69
CA ILE A 55 -26.23 -6.69 13.30
C ILE A 55 -27.66 -6.16 13.40
N ASP A 56 -28.62 -6.79 12.69
CA ASP A 56 -30.01 -6.36 12.61
C ASP A 56 -30.93 -6.98 13.66
N LYS A 57 -30.47 -8.03 14.34
CA LYS A 57 -31.27 -8.77 15.34
C LYS A 57 -30.44 -9.11 16.58
N GLU A 58 -31.12 -9.45 17.65
CA GLU A 58 -30.49 -9.88 18.89
C GLU A 58 -29.83 -11.24 18.73
N ASP A 59 -28.56 -11.35 19.13
CA ASP A 59 -27.79 -12.61 19.08
C ASP A 59 -27.92 -13.37 20.43
N LYS A 60 -29.13 -13.93 20.65
CA LYS A 60 -29.45 -14.60 21.92
C LYS A 60 -28.58 -15.82 22.26
N PHE A 61 -28.01 -16.46 21.25
CA PHE A 61 -27.22 -17.70 21.39
C PHE A 61 -25.76 -17.52 21.01
N GLY A 62 -25.32 -16.30 20.69
CA GLY A 62 -23.95 -16.03 20.28
C GLY A 62 -23.56 -16.61 18.90
N LEU A 63 -24.54 -17.07 18.12
CA LEU A 63 -24.28 -17.70 16.82
C LEU A 63 -23.78 -16.70 15.77
N ILE A 64 -24.34 -15.48 15.79
CA ILE A 64 -23.91 -14.43 14.86
C ILE A 64 -22.49 -13.98 15.22
N LYS A 65 -22.23 -13.77 16.51
CA LYS A 65 -20.89 -13.46 17.03
C LYS A 65 -19.88 -14.52 16.56
N LYS A 66 -20.15 -15.78 16.82
CA LYS A 66 -19.28 -16.89 16.43
C LYS A 66 -19.05 -16.97 14.92
N GLY A 67 -20.10 -16.72 14.12
CA GLY A 67 -19.98 -16.68 12.66
C GLY A 67 -19.06 -15.57 12.18
N ASN A 68 -19.23 -14.34 12.71
CA ASN A 68 -18.40 -13.18 12.37
C ASN A 68 -16.93 -13.38 12.79
N GLU A 69 -16.69 -13.94 14.00
CA GLU A 69 -15.35 -14.28 14.47
C GLU A 69 -14.69 -15.33 13.55
N SER A 70 -15.43 -16.39 13.18
CA SER A 70 -14.91 -17.44 12.28
C SER A 70 -14.53 -16.92 10.89
N VAL A 71 -15.31 -15.98 10.32
CA VAL A 71 -15.01 -15.40 9.02
C VAL A 71 -13.75 -14.54 9.09
N VAL A 72 -13.60 -13.73 10.14
CA VAL A 72 -12.41 -12.91 10.34
C VAL A 72 -11.19 -13.80 10.55
N ASP A 73 -11.28 -14.82 11.40
CA ASP A 73 -10.17 -15.75 11.64
C ASP A 73 -9.73 -16.49 10.37
N ALA A 74 -10.67 -16.92 9.52
CA ALA A 74 -10.34 -17.54 8.23
C ALA A 74 -9.58 -16.59 7.32
N ARG A 75 -10.05 -15.34 7.16
CA ARG A 75 -9.39 -14.34 6.34
C ARG A 75 -8.01 -13.94 6.85
N LEU A 76 -7.87 -13.77 8.17
CA LEU A 76 -6.59 -13.46 8.79
C LEU A 76 -5.62 -14.65 8.73
N SER A 77 -6.12 -15.90 8.73
CA SER A 77 -5.28 -17.09 8.52
C SER A 77 -4.70 -17.14 7.11
N ASP A 78 -5.48 -16.80 6.08
CA ASP A 78 -5.01 -16.69 4.71
C ASP A 78 -3.95 -15.58 4.59
N ALA A 79 -4.22 -14.42 5.18
CA ALA A 79 -3.27 -13.30 5.19
C ALA A 79 -1.97 -13.64 5.93
N GLU A 80 -2.04 -14.34 7.07
CA GLU A 80 -0.87 -14.83 7.81
C GLU A 80 -0.03 -15.80 6.98
N TYR A 81 -0.67 -16.70 6.27
CA TYR A 81 0.02 -17.64 5.38
C TYR A 81 0.80 -16.90 4.29
N PHE A 82 0.16 -15.97 3.57
CA PHE A 82 0.82 -15.18 2.53
C PHE A 82 1.91 -14.27 3.12
N TRP A 83 1.67 -13.66 4.28
CA TRP A 83 2.66 -12.85 4.98
C TRP A 83 3.94 -13.64 5.27
N LYS A 84 3.82 -14.82 5.90
CA LYS A 84 4.95 -15.69 6.21
C LYS A 84 5.68 -16.18 4.95
N LYS A 85 4.91 -16.58 3.93
CA LYS A 85 5.46 -17.03 2.64
C LYS A 85 6.25 -15.92 1.94
N ASN A 86 5.67 -14.73 1.79
CA ASN A 86 6.31 -13.63 1.07
C ASN A 86 7.49 -13.05 1.84
N LYS A 87 7.42 -12.98 3.17
CA LYS A 87 8.52 -12.54 4.02
C LYS A 87 9.81 -13.35 3.83
N SER A 88 9.71 -14.63 3.49
CA SER A 88 10.84 -15.50 3.20
C SER A 88 11.45 -15.31 1.81
N GLN A 89 10.81 -14.55 0.93
CA GLN A 89 11.23 -14.34 -0.46
C GLN A 89 12.10 -13.10 -0.58
N SER A 90 13.35 -13.27 -1.09
CA SER A 90 14.28 -12.15 -1.26
C SER A 90 13.79 -11.16 -2.31
N MET A 91 13.53 -9.92 -1.95
CA MET A 91 13.11 -8.87 -2.88
C MET A 91 14.13 -8.68 -4.00
N LEU A 92 15.43 -8.65 -3.70
CA LEU A 92 16.47 -8.48 -4.72
C LEU A 92 16.47 -9.58 -5.78
N LYS A 93 16.20 -10.83 -5.39
CA LYS A 93 16.11 -11.95 -6.35
C LYS A 93 14.86 -11.87 -7.23
N TYR A 94 13.84 -11.16 -6.78
CA TYR A 94 12.59 -11.02 -7.51
C TYR A 94 12.58 -9.83 -8.49
N VAL A 95 13.56 -8.92 -8.41
CA VAL A 95 13.64 -7.76 -9.33
C VAL A 95 13.61 -8.19 -10.81
N SER A 96 14.37 -9.21 -11.20
CA SER A 96 14.39 -9.70 -12.58
C SER A 96 13.01 -10.20 -13.05
N LYS A 97 12.20 -10.75 -12.14
CA LYS A 97 10.87 -11.26 -12.49
C LYS A 97 9.87 -10.16 -12.86
N LEU A 98 10.17 -8.88 -12.57
CA LEU A 98 9.36 -7.74 -13.00
C LEU A 98 9.29 -7.62 -14.53
N GLU A 99 10.20 -8.27 -15.27
CA GLU A 99 10.13 -8.37 -16.75
C GLU A 99 8.83 -9.04 -17.24
N ASN A 100 8.26 -9.93 -16.42
CA ASN A 100 7.03 -10.66 -16.75
C ASN A 100 5.74 -9.91 -16.39
N VAL A 101 5.85 -8.72 -15.81
CA VAL A 101 4.70 -7.89 -15.42
C VAL A 101 4.62 -6.68 -16.35
N ASN A 102 3.63 -6.67 -17.22
CA ASN A 102 3.43 -5.56 -18.15
C ASN A 102 3.11 -4.28 -17.37
N TYR A 103 3.79 -3.18 -17.70
CA TYR A 103 3.44 -1.86 -17.18
C TYR A 103 2.43 -1.17 -18.10
N PHE A 104 2.84 -0.85 -19.31
CA PHE A 104 1.97 -0.25 -20.31
C PHE A 104 2.50 -0.48 -21.73
N ASN A 105 1.60 -0.64 -22.72
CA ASN A 105 2.00 -0.79 -24.11
C ASN A 105 2.74 0.48 -24.59
N GLY A 106 3.95 0.32 -25.10
CA GLY A 106 4.84 1.42 -25.49
C GLY A 106 5.77 1.92 -24.38
N LEU A 107 5.52 1.57 -23.10
CA LEU A 107 6.40 1.90 -21.96
C LEU A 107 7.11 0.68 -21.37
N GLY A 108 6.87 -0.51 -21.94
CA GLY A 108 7.49 -1.77 -21.53
C GLY A 108 6.87 -2.40 -20.29
N ASN A 109 7.66 -3.14 -19.55
CA ASN A 109 7.29 -3.86 -18.34
C ASN A 109 7.74 -3.12 -17.06
N TYR A 110 7.44 -3.70 -15.89
CA TYR A 110 7.82 -3.07 -14.62
C TYR A 110 9.33 -3.10 -14.36
N LEU A 111 10.10 -4.01 -14.97
CA LEU A 111 11.57 -3.96 -14.91
C LEU A 111 12.10 -2.74 -15.67
N ASP A 112 11.51 -2.41 -16.84
CA ASP A 112 11.89 -1.22 -17.59
C ASP A 112 11.52 0.06 -16.84
N LYS A 113 10.33 0.10 -16.21
CA LYS A 113 9.96 1.18 -15.30
C LYS A 113 10.96 1.32 -14.15
N THR A 114 11.36 0.24 -13.51
CA THR A 114 12.36 0.25 -12.43
C THR A 114 13.70 0.84 -12.89
N LYS A 115 14.17 0.54 -14.10
CA LYS A 115 15.39 1.14 -14.66
C LYS A 115 15.26 2.65 -14.85
N ARG A 116 14.11 3.11 -15.36
CA ARG A 116 13.84 4.57 -15.51
C ARG A 116 13.77 5.27 -14.16
N LEU A 117 13.10 4.66 -13.17
CA LEU A 117 13.05 5.20 -11.80
C LEU A 117 14.45 5.32 -11.21
N LYS A 118 15.30 4.30 -11.37
CA LYS A 118 16.67 4.33 -10.90
C LYS A 118 17.46 5.51 -11.48
N ASN A 119 17.31 5.78 -12.78
CA ASN A 119 17.97 6.91 -13.44
C ASN A 119 17.47 8.25 -12.91
N LEU A 120 16.13 8.42 -12.76
CA LEU A 120 15.55 9.63 -12.18
C LEU A 120 16.01 9.85 -10.74
N CYS A 121 15.96 8.80 -9.93
CA CYS A 121 16.43 8.83 -8.55
C CYS A 121 17.90 9.22 -8.44
N SER A 122 18.76 8.77 -9.36
CA SER A 122 20.17 9.16 -9.40
C SER A 122 20.35 10.67 -9.58
N VAL A 123 19.56 11.33 -10.44
CA VAL A 123 19.61 12.78 -10.63
C VAL A 123 19.05 13.51 -9.41
N ILE A 124 17.89 13.08 -8.89
CA ILE A 124 17.23 13.73 -7.76
C ILE A 124 18.05 13.58 -6.47
N SER A 125 18.81 12.48 -6.31
CA SER A 125 19.65 12.31 -5.12
C SER A 125 20.76 13.37 -5.01
N ASP A 126 21.30 13.81 -6.13
CA ASP A 126 22.34 14.86 -6.17
C ASP A 126 21.72 16.23 -5.77
N GLU A 127 20.52 16.54 -6.23
CA GLU A 127 19.81 17.77 -5.88
C GLU A 127 19.38 17.84 -4.41
N LEU A 128 18.94 16.72 -3.85
CA LEU A 128 18.50 16.64 -2.46
C LEU A 128 19.63 16.35 -1.45
N LEU A 129 20.86 16.18 -1.91
CA LEU A 129 22.05 15.86 -1.11
C LEU A 129 21.85 14.62 -0.21
N ILE A 130 21.23 13.58 -0.76
CA ILE A 130 20.97 12.30 -0.08
C ILE A 130 21.80 11.17 -0.70
N SER A 131 21.96 10.03 0.05
CA SER A 131 22.72 8.88 -0.48
C SER A 131 22.05 8.29 -1.72
N LYS A 132 22.78 8.36 -2.81
CA LYS A 132 22.41 7.79 -4.10
C LYS A 132 22.21 6.28 -4.02
N GLU A 133 23.10 5.59 -3.32
CA GLU A 133 23.06 4.13 -3.17
C GLU A 133 21.76 3.67 -2.50
N LYS A 134 21.35 4.35 -1.42
CA LYS A 134 20.10 4.05 -0.72
C LYS A 134 18.88 4.31 -1.61
N LEU A 135 18.87 5.42 -2.32
CA LEU A 135 17.73 5.76 -3.20
C LEU A 135 17.66 4.84 -4.43
N GLU A 136 18.79 4.50 -5.02
CA GLU A 136 18.84 3.51 -6.10
C GLU A 136 18.38 2.12 -5.64
N LEU A 137 18.75 1.71 -4.44
CA LEU A 137 18.28 0.46 -3.84
C LEU A 137 16.76 0.49 -3.64
N ALA A 138 16.23 1.57 -3.05
CA ALA A 138 14.80 1.75 -2.85
C ALA A 138 14.03 1.70 -4.18
N SER A 139 14.50 2.42 -5.22
CA SER A 139 13.89 2.42 -6.55
C SER A 139 13.91 1.03 -7.21
N THR A 140 14.96 0.26 -6.96
CA THR A 140 15.13 -1.09 -7.51
C THR A 140 14.10 -2.07 -6.95
N ILE A 141 13.79 -1.99 -5.64
CA ILE A 141 12.89 -2.93 -4.99
C ILE A 141 11.44 -2.43 -4.87
N ALA A 142 11.18 -1.14 -5.14
CA ALA A 142 9.90 -0.49 -4.87
C ALA A 142 8.67 -1.16 -5.53
N LYS A 143 8.86 -1.84 -6.66
CA LYS A 143 7.77 -2.48 -7.40
C LYS A 143 7.75 -4.01 -7.25
N VAL A 144 8.66 -4.58 -6.45
CA VAL A 144 8.77 -6.04 -6.29
C VAL A 144 7.58 -6.63 -5.55
N ASP A 145 6.97 -5.88 -4.69
CA ASP A 145 5.79 -6.28 -3.92
C ASP A 145 4.59 -6.65 -4.81
N LEU A 146 4.53 -6.14 -6.05
CA LEU A 146 3.55 -6.55 -7.08
C LEU A 146 3.59 -8.04 -7.41
N LEU A 147 4.70 -8.71 -7.12
CA LEU A 147 4.90 -10.14 -7.39
C LEU A 147 4.49 -11.01 -6.17
N PHE A 148 4.07 -10.40 -5.09
CA PHE A 148 3.79 -11.08 -3.84
C PHE A 148 2.30 -11.37 -3.66
N ASP A 149 1.99 -12.59 -3.25
CA ASP A 149 0.60 -13.06 -3.11
C ASP A 149 -0.22 -12.16 -2.17
N LEU A 150 0.39 -11.65 -1.11
CA LEU A 150 -0.29 -10.76 -0.16
C LEU A 150 -0.73 -9.44 -0.79
N VAL A 151 0.05 -8.90 -1.73
CA VAL A 151 -0.32 -7.67 -2.47
C VAL A 151 -1.41 -7.97 -3.49
N ASN A 152 -1.41 -9.18 -4.07
CA ASN A 152 -2.51 -9.60 -4.96
C ASN A 152 -3.84 -9.71 -4.22
N GLU A 153 -3.83 -10.13 -2.96
CA GLU A 153 -5.04 -10.20 -2.09
C GLU A 153 -5.43 -8.82 -1.55
N PHE A 154 -4.44 -7.93 -1.32
CA PHE A 154 -4.62 -6.57 -0.77
C PHE A 154 -3.95 -5.52 -1.66
N PRO A 155 -4.50 -5.26 -2.88
CA PRO A 155 -3.89 -4.32 -3.83
C PRO A 155 -3.77 -2.89 -3.30
N GLU A 156 -4.67 -2.48 -2.40
CA GLU A 156 -4.68 -1.16 -1.76
C GLU A 156 -3.45 -0.93 -0.87
N LEU A 157 -2.78 -2.00 -0.45
CA LEU A 157 -1.59 -1.95 0.40
C LEU A 157 -0.28 -2.06 -0.39
N GLN A 158 -0.34 -1.96 -1.72
CA GLN A 158 0.83 -1.88 -2.56
C GLN A 158 1.75 -0.73 -2.10
N GLY A 159 3.04 -0.96 -2.06
CA GLY A 159 4.02 -0.06 -1.48
C GLY A 159 4.14 -0.22 0.04
N VAL A 160 3.04 -0.10 0.78
CA VAL A 160 3.05 -0.27 2.25
C VAL A 160 3.59 -1.65 2.62
N LEU A 161 3.06 -2.70 2.00
CA LEU A 161 3.55 -4.07 2.19
C LEU A 161 4.98 -4.24 1.70
N GLY A 162 5.35 -3.59 0.60
CA GLY A 162 6.73 -3.53 0.11
C GLY A 162 7.70 -3.02 1.17
N GLY A 163 7.32 -1.96 1.90
CA GLY A 163 8.09 -1.42 3.03
C GLY A 163 8.27 -2.43 4.16
N TYR A 164 7.20 -3.11 4.56
CA TYR A 164 7.26 -4.17 5.58
C TYR A 164 8.12 -5.36 5.16
N PHE A 165 8.06 -5.77 3.90
CA PHE A 165 8.93 -6.83 3.37
C PHE A 165 10.40 -6.39 3.35
N ALA A 166 10.68 -5.14 2.97
CA ALA A 166 12.02 -4.58 3.02
C ALA A 166 12.57 -4.55 4.46
N GLU A 167 11.78 -4.09 5.42
CA GLU A 167 12.14 -4.08 6.84
C GLU A 167 12.43 -5.49 7.35
N SER A 168 11.61 -6.47 7.00
CA SER A 168 11.80 -7.86 7.42
C SER A 168 13.07 -8.51 6.86
N GLN A 169 13.63 -7.95 5.79
CA GLN A 169 14.89 -8.39 5.17
C GLN A 169 16.10 -7.58 5.60
N GLY A 170 15.92 -6.67 6.58
CA GLY A 170 17.00 -5.91 7.19
C GLY A 170 17.52 -4.73 6.36
N PHE A 171 16.71 -4.23 5.39
CA PHE A 171 17.07 -2.99 4.70
C PHE A 171 17.02 -1.80 5.66
N GLU A 172 17.81 -0.78 5.36
CA GLU A 172 17.85 0.43 6.17
C GLU A 172 16.49 1.15 6.19
N LYS A 173 16.21 1.82 7.31
CA LYS A 173 14.90 2.46 7.55
C LYS A 173 14.50 3.45 6.45
N GLU A 174 15.45 4.20 5.93
CA GLU A 174 15.21 5.17 4.84
C GLU A 174 14.75 4.47 3.56
N VAL A 175 15.35 3.32 3.23
CA VAL A 175 14.96 2.48 2.08
C VAL A 175 13.54 1.93 2.30
N CYS A 176 13.27 1.37 3.48
CA CYS A 176 11.95 0.82 3.82
C CYS A 176 10.84 1.88 3.73
N LEU A 177 11.10 3.08 4.28
CA LEU A 177 10.17 4.21 4.21
C LEU A 177 9.95 4.68 2.78
N ALA A 178 11.02 4.82 1.97
CA ALA A 178 10.89 5.20 0.58
C ALA A 178 10.02 4.21 -0.19
N VAL A 179 10.25 2.89 -0.02
CA VAL A 179 9.42 1.84 -0.63
C VAL A 179 7.98 1.91 -0.14
N SER A 180 7.75 2.13 1.16
CA SER A 180 6.40 2.18 1.72
C SER A 180 5.59 3.39 1.25
N GLU A 181 6.25 4.53 1.03
CA GLU A 181 5.60 5.84 0.82
C GLU A 181 5.62 6.34 -0.63
N HIS A 182 6.25 5.62 -1.56
CA HIS A 182 6.44 6.13 -2.92
C HIS A 182 5.15 6.39 -3.72
N TYR A 183 4.02 5.84 -3.29
CA TYR A 183 2.71 6.17 -3.87
C TYR A 183 2.06 7.41 -3.26
N LEU A 184 2.61 7.93 -2.14
CA LEU A 184 2.08 9.15 -1.52
C LEU A 184 2.47 10.41 -2.33
N PRO A 185 1.65 11.46 -2.25
CA PRO A 185 0.26 11.42 -1.81
C PRO A 185 -0.60 10.60 -2.76
N SER A 186 -1.58 9.86 -2.24
CA SER A 186 -2.48 9.03 -3.03
C SER A 186 -3.80 9.73 -3.41
N GLY A 187 -4.08 10.87 -2.79
CA GLY A 187 -5.25 11.70 -3.01
C GLY A 187 -5.09 13.07 -2.37
N LEU A 188 -6.00 14.01 -2.67
CA LEU A 188 -5.93 15.41 -2.21
C LEU A 188 -5.87 15.56 -0.68
N ASN A 189 -6.46 14.64 0.06
CA ASN A 189 -6.47 14.66 1.53
C ASN A 189 -5.52 13.62 2.14
N SER A 190 -4.68 12.99 1.34
CA SER A 190 -3.69 12.05 1.87
C SER A 190 -2.47 12.81 2.38
N ARG A 191 -1.79 12.21 3.36
CA ARG A 191 -0.51 12.76 3.83
C ARG A 191 0.51 12.80 2.69
N THR A 192 1.42 13.76 2.73
CA THR A 192 2.63 13.81 1.91
C THR A 192 3.76 13.00 2.55
N PRO A 193 4.69 12.44 1.77
CA PRO A 193 5.90 11.87 2.33
C PRO A 193 6.75 12.97 2.98
N LYS A 194 7.37 12.66 4.14
CA LYS A 194 8.18 13.64 4.89
C LYS A 194 9.68 13.39 4.83
N ASN A 195 10.06 12.19 4.44
CA ASN A 195 11.45 11.78 4.34
C ASN A 195 11.97 12.06 2.92
N ASN A 196 13.15 12.66 2.76
CA ASN A 196 13.71 13.02 1.45
C ASN A 196 13.82 11.83 0.50
N TYR A 197 14.10 10.63 0.98
CA TYR A 197 14.12 9.41 0.15
C TYR A 197 12.71 9.03 -0.35
N SER A 198 11.70 9.17 0.51
CA SER A 198 10.30 8.93 0.14
C SER A 198 9.81 9.97 -0.86
N ILE A 199 10.17 11.25 -0.66
CA ILE A 199 9.85 12.35 -1.58
C ILE A 199 10.49 12.08 -2.94
N ALA A 200 11.79 11.81 -2.98
CA ALA A 200 12.55 11.55 -4.19
C ALA A 200 11.98 10.39 -5.02
N LEU A 201 11.69 9.27 -4.37
CA LEU A 201 11.14 8.10 -5.06
C LEU A 201 9.69 8.33 -5.54
N SER A 202 8.88 8.99 -4.73
CA SER A 202 7.51 9.37 -5.08
C SER A 202 7.48 10.34 -6.27
N LEU A 203 8.34 11.34 -6.25
CA LEU A 203 8.50 12.31 -7.35
C LEU A 203 8.94 11.58 -8.63
N SER A 204 9.95 10.71 -8.54
CA SER A 204 10.44 9.93 -9.68
C SER A 204 9.35 9.06 -10.30
N ASP A 205 8.54 8.37 -9.50
CA ASP A 205 7.46 7.50 -9.98
C ASP A 205 6.35 8.29 -10.71
N LYS A 206 6.00 9.46 -10.18
CA LYS A 206 5.01 10.35 -10.79
C LYS A 206 5.53 10.99 -12.08
N LEU A 207 6.77 11.46 -12.09
CA LEU A 207 7.41 12.03 -13.28
C LEU A 207 7.56 10.99 -14.38
N ASP A 208 8.05 9.76 -14.08
CA ASP A 208 8.13 8.68 -15.06
C ASP A 208 6.77 8.40 -15.69
N THR A 209 5.71 8.38 -14.88
CA THR A 209 4.36 8.14 -15.37
C THR A 209 3.90 9.28 -16.28
N LEU A 210 4.01 10.54 -15.85
CA LEU A 210 3.58 11.69 -16.66
C LEU A 210 4.34 11.77 -17.98
N VAL A 211 5.67 11.77 -17.92
CA VAL A 211 6.52 11.86 -19.12
C VAL A 211 6.28 10.70 -20.07
N GLY A 212 6.14 9.47 -19.53
CA GLY A 212 5.87 8.28 -20.33
C GLY A 212 4.54 8.37 -21.08
N PHE A 213 3.46 8.73 -20.39
CA PHE A 213 2.13 8.81 -21.02
C PHE A 213 2.02 9.99 -21.99
N PHE A 214 2.57 11.15 -21.66
CA PHE A 214 2.65 12.26 -22.61
C PHE A 214 3.53 11.93 -23.84
N GLY A 215 4.62 11.21 -23.64
CA GLY A 215 5.48 10.74 -24.74
C GLY A 215 4.79 9.75 -25.70
N LEU A 216 3.70 9.13 -25.28
CA LEU A 216 2.82 8.29 -26.09
C LEU A 216 1.60 9.04 -26.64
N ASP A 217 1.57 10.37 -26.57
CA ASP A 217 0.43 11.22 -26.93
C ASP A 217 -0.87 10.92 -26.18
N LEU A 218 -0.78 10.28 -25.00
CA LEU A 218 -1.94 9.96 -24.16
C LEU A 218 -2.29 11.17 -23.26
N VAL A 219 -2.67 12.26 -23.87
CA VAL A 219 -3.00 13.52 -23.19
C VAL A 219 -4.45 13.46 -22.66
N PRO A 220 -4.70 13.79 -21.38
CA PRO A 220 -6.06 13.84 -20.85
C PRO A 220 -6.88 14.95 -21.50
N THR A 221 -8.13 14.66 -21.84
CA THR A 221 -9.06 15.66 -22.37
C THR A 221 -9.95 16.23 -21.24
N SER A 222 -10.75 17.27 -21.53
CA SER A 222 -11.65 17.89 -20.54
C SER A 222 -12.61 16.89 -19.87
N SER A 223 -13.01 15.84 -20.57
CA SER A 223 -13.99 14.85 -20.10
C SER A 223 -13.40 13.46 -19.83
N LYS A 224 -12.15 13.16 -20.24
CA LYS A 224 -11.56 11.82 -20.13
C LYS A 224 -10.12 11.90 -19.62
N ASP A 225 -9.88 11.24 -18.50
CA ASP A 225 -8.54 11.03 -17.92
C ASP A 225 -8.46 9.61 -17.34
N PRO A 226 -8.41 8.57 -18.20
CA PRO A 226 -8.45 7.17 -17.75
C PRO A 226 -7.22 6.78 -16.94
N TYR A 227 -6.13 7.53 -17.06
CA TYR A 227 -4.86 7.27 -16.36
C TYR A 227 -4.62 8.21 -15.17
N ALA A 228 -5.59 9.05 -14.86
CA ALA A 228 -5.53 10.00 -13.75
C ALA A 228 -4.32 10.96 -13.81
N LEU A 229 -3.85 11.34 -15.01
CA LEU A 229 -2.67 12.19 -15.21
C LEU A 229 -2.83 13.57 -14.58
N ARG A 230 -4.06 14.15 -14.66
CA ARG A 230 -4.35 15.42 -13.96
C ARG A 230 -4.21 15.28 -12.45
N ARG A 231 -4.71 14.16 -11.91
CA ARG A 231 -4.58 13.90 -10.48
C ARG A 231 -3.10 13.77 -10.09
N ILE A 232 -2.30 13.05 -10.88
CA ILE A 232 -0.86 12.90 -10.66
C ILE A 232 -0.18 14.29 -10.67
N THR A 233 -0.50 15.15 -11.63
CA THR A 233 0.02 16.53 -11.70
C THR A 233 -0.37 17.37 -10.48
N CYS A 234 -1.66 17.31 -10.06
CA CYS A 234 -2.10 17.99 -8.84
C CYS A 234 -1.38 17.48 -7.59
N LEU A 235 -1.11 16.17 -7.52
CA LEU A 235 -0.41 15.57 -6.37
C LEU A 235 1.07 15.98 -6.33
N LEU A 236 1.72 16.18 -7.47
CA LEU A 236 3.07 16.77 -7.54
C LEU A 236 3.08 18.17 -6.98
N TYR A 237 2.15 19.04 -7.41
CA TYR A 237 2.02 20.40 -6.91
C TYR A 237 1.70 20.45 -5.41
N THR A 238 0.86 19.55 -4.91
CA THR A 238 0.55 19.46 -3.47
C THR A 238 1.79 19.06 -2.65
N SER A 239 2.68 18.26 -3.21
CA SER A 239 3.93 17.90 -2.55
C SER A 239 4.88 19.09 -2.42
N ASP A 240 4.89 19.99 -3.40
CA ASP A 240 5.68 21.22 -3.41
C ASP A 240 5.14 22.25 -2.39
N ALA A 241 3.83 22.45 -2.36
CA ALA A 241 3.16 23.39 -1.47
C ALA A 241 3.14 22.98 0.02
N ALA A 242 3.54 21.76 0.36
CA ALA A 242 3.59 21.31 1.75
C ALA A 242 4.89 21.69 2.47
N ASP A 243 5.86 22.27 1.73
CA ASP A 243 7.15 22.74 2.25
C ASP A 243 7.16 24.28 2.47
N GLU A 244 6.07 25.00 2.14
CA GLU A 244 5.84 26.40 2.47
C GLU A 244 4.98 26.55 3.76
#